data_fd11406c8986bf990a9c9ed77aaa3cbd
#
_entry.id   fd11406c8986bf990a9c9ed77aaa3cbd
#
_cell.length_a   1.000
_cell.length_b   1.000
_cell.length_c   1.000
_cell.angle_alpha   90.00
_cell.angle_beta   90.00
_cell.angle_gamma   90.00
#
_symmetry.space_group_name_H-M   'P 1'
#
loop_
_entity.id
_entity.type
_entity.pdbx_description
1 polymer ?
#
loop_
_entity_poly.entity_id
_entity_poly.type
_entity_poly.pdbx_seq_one_letter_code
_entity_poly.pdbx_strand_id
1 'polypeptide(L)'
;YVDLVAEHFAGKEMLTTPMRQEEKRCRMAFDEVMKGRNTAMICSGDAGVYGMSGLIYEISRDYPGIEIEIVSGVTAALSGGAVLGAPLMHDFAVISLSDLMTPWTLIEKRLAAAASADMAICLYNPSSKKRRDYLNKACDAVCFAGNSLRYCQTNWP
;
A
#
# COMPACT_ATOMS: atom_id res chain seq x y z
N TYR A 1 8.38 -3.23 -11.64
CA TYR A 1 8.29 -4.36 -10.69
C TYR A 1 8.73 -5.66 -11.33
N VAL A 2 8.32 -5.96 -12.59
CA VAL A 2 8.71 -7.22 -13.27
C VAL A 2 10.23 -7.36 -13.28
N ASP A 3 10.96 -6.31 -13.66
CA ASP A 3 12.42 -6.32 -13.74
C ASP A 3 13.10 -6.59 -12.39
N LEU A 4 12.48 -6.14 -11.29
CA LEU A 4 13.02 -6.34 -9.94
C LEU A 4 12.90 -7.78 -9.43
N VAL A 5 11.97 -8.54 -9.97
CA VAL A 5 11.67 -9.91 -9.50
C VAL A 5 11.99 -10.99 -10.54
N ALA A 6 12.28 -10.60 -11.76
CA ALA A 6 12.46 -11.53 -12.89
C ALA A 6 13.51 -12.63 -12.62
N GLU A 7 14.60 -12.28 -11.95
CA GLU A 7 15.67 -13.24 -11.62
C GLU A 7 15.21 -14.33 -10.65
N HIS A 8 14.24 -14.02 -9.76
CA HIS A 8 13.70 -14.97 -8.78
C HIS A 8 12.63 -15.89 -9.37
N PHE A 9 12.12 -15.57 -10.55
CA PHE A 9 11.04 -16.31 -11.22
C PHE A 9 11.44 -16.83 -12.60
N ALA A 10 12.72 -17.19 -12.77
CA ALA A 10 13.22 -17.78 -14.02
C ALA A 10 12.38 -19.02 -14.40
N GLY A 11 11.91 -19.05 -15.65
CA GLY A 11 11.09 -20.14 -16.18
C GLY A 11 9.60 -20.07 -15.78
N LYS A 12 9.15 -19.03 -15.08
CA LYS A 12 7.73 -18.76 -14.84
C LYS A 12 7.17 -17.81 -15.90
N GLU A 13 5.95 -18.06 -16.32
CA GLU A 13 5.21 -17.13 -17.16
C GLU A 13 4.81 -15.90 -16.35
N MET A 14 5.17 -14.71 -16.80
CA MET A 14 4.88 -13.46 -16.11
C MET A 14 3.85 -12.65 -16.88
N LEU A 15 2.71 -12.39 -16.26
CA LEU A 15 1.64 -11.57 -16.79
C LEU A 15 1.65 -10.20 -16.12
N THR A 16 1.44 -9.16 -16.91
CA THR A 16 1.39 -7.78 -16.39
C THR A 16 0.34 -6.95 -17.09
N THR A 17 -0.11 -5.90 -16.45
CA THR A 17 -1.02 -4.91 -17.03
C THR A 17 -0.47 -3.50 -16.78
N PRO A 18 -0.81 -2.50 -17.61
CA PRO A 18 -0.51 -1.10 -17.29
C PRO A 18 -1.06 -0.67 -15.94
N MET A 19 -0.53 0.45 -15.42
CA MET A 19 -1.07 1.09 -14.21
C MET A 19 -2.55 1.44 -14.38
N ARG A 20 -3.30 1.41 -13.27
CA ARG A 20 -4.76 1.66 -13.21
C ARG A 20 -5.60 0.58 -13.89
N GLN A 21 -5.06 -0.60 -14.04
CA GLN A 21 -5.77 -1.79 -14.50
C GLN A 21 -5.70 -2.91 -13.45
N GLU A 22 -5.81 -2.53 -12.19
CA GLU A 22 -5.70 -3.44 -11.05
C GLU A 22 -6.79 -4.52 -11.09
N GLU A 23 -8.04 -4.13 -11.36
CA GLU A 23 -9.15 -5.06 -11.51
C GLU A 23 -8.89 -6.07 -12.64
N LYS A 24 -8.47 -5.59 -13.81
CA LYS A 24 -8.13 -6.46 -14.95
C LYS A 24 -7.01 -7.43 -14.57
N ARG A 25 -6.00 -6.98 -13.84
CA ARG A 25 -4.90 -7.82 -13.37
C ARG A 25 -5.39 -8.93 -12.44
N CYS A 26 -6.29 -8.60 -11.51
CA CYS A 26 -6.90 -9.59 -10.63
C CYS A 26 -7.72 -10.61 -11.42
N ARG A 27 -8.56 -10.18 -12.35
CA ARG A 27 -9.35 -11.09 -13.20
C ARG A 27 -8.46 -11.99 -14.03
N MET A 28 -7.38 -11.47 -14.62
CA MET A 28 -6.40 -12.31 -15.34
C MET A 28 -5.80 -13.40 -14.45
N ALA A 29 -5.51 -13.11 -13.19
CA ALA A 29 -5.01 -14.11 -12.26
C ALA A 29 -6.05 -15.22 -12.02
N PHE A 30 -7.32 -14.88 -11.80
CA PHE A 30 -8.39 -15.86 -11.67
C PHE A 30 -8.62 -16.66 -12.95
N ASP A 31 -8.56 -16.03 -14.12
CA ASP A 31 -8.71 -16.70 -15.41
C ASP A 31 -7.61 -17.77 -15.63
N GLU A 32 -6.40 -17.52 -15.13
CA GLU A 32 -5.31 -18.51 -15.18
C GLU A 32 -5.56 -19.66 -14.18
N VAL A 33 -6.09 -19.38 -12.99
CA VAL A 33 -6.49 -20.42 -12.03
C VAL A 33 -7.59 -21.30 -12.61
N MET A 34 -8.57 -20.72 -13.30
CA MET A 34 -9.66 -21.46 -13.95
C MET A 34 -9.15 -22.40 -15.06
N LYS A 35 -7.97 -22.14 -15.61
CA LYS A 35 -7.27 -23.05 -16.55
C LYS A 35 -6.48 -24.16 -15.84
N GLY A 36 -6.58 -24.26 -14.50
CA GLY A 36 -5.86 -25.24 -13.68
C GLY A 36 -4.42 -24.85 -13.36
N ARG A 37 -4.05 -23.58 -13.47
CA ARG A 37 -2.70 -23.10 -13.15
C ARG A 37 -2.63 -22.58 -11.71
N ASN A 38 -1.54 -22.90 -11.00
CA ASN A 38 -1.20 -22.20 -9.78
C ASN A 38 -0.70 -20.80 -10.13
N THR A 39 -1.41 -19.79 -9.66
CA THR A 39 -1.15 -18.39 -10.01
C THR A 39 -0.82 -17.57 -8.77
N ALA A 40 0.26 -16.80 -8.81
CA ALA A 40 0.64 -15.88 -7.74
C ALA A 40 0.48 -14.42 -8.20
N MET A 41 -0.22 -13.61 -7.41
CA MET A 41 -0.28 -12.16 -7.56
C MET A 41 0.83 -11.53 -6.72
N ILE A 42 1.83 -10.93 -7.36
CA ILE A 42 2.96 -10.32 -6.67
C ILE A 42 2.67 -8.87 -6.37
N CYS A 43 2.84 -8.49 -5.11
CA CYS A 43 2.75 -7.13 -4.61
C CYS A 43 4.09 -6.68 -4.04
N SER A 44 4.38 -5.39 -4.10
CA SER A 44 5.51 -4.81 -3.39
C SER A 44 5.13 -4.57 -1.92
N GLY A 45 6.02 -4.86 -1.00
CA GLY A 45 5.77 -4.76 0.44
C GLY A 45 4.86 -5.87 0.95
N ASP A 46 3.75 -5.52 1.55
CA ASP A 46 2.74 -6.46 2.06
C ASP A 46 1.46 -6.39 1.23
N ALA A 47 0.91 -7.54 0.85
CA ALA A 47 -0.27 -7.63 0.00
C ALA A 47 -1.53 -7.04 0.66
N GLY A 48 -1.60 -7.04 2.00
CA GLY A 48 -2.71 -6.52 2.80
C GLY A 48 -2.59 -5.04 3.15
N VAL A 49 -1.40 -4.43 3.01
CA VAL A 49 -1.17 -3.03 3.36
C VAL A 49 -1.10 -2.17 2.11
N TYR A 50 -2.22 -1.61 1.69
CA TYR A 50 -2.42 -0.89 0.41
C TYR A 50 -1.97 -1.69 -0.83
N GLY A 51 -1.95 -3.02 -0.71
CA GLY A 51 -1.68 -3.96 -1.78
C GLY A 51 -2.97 -4.44 -2.46
N MET A 52 -2.87 -5.57 -3.15
CA MET A 52 -3.94 -6.08 -4.00
C MET A 52 -4.88 -7.08 -3.31
N SER A 53 -4.58 -7.52 -2.07
CA SER A 53 -5.33 -8.60 -1.42
C SER A 53 -6.82 -8.27 -1.24
N GLY A 54 -7.15 -7.03 -0.85
CA GLY A 54 -8.55 -6.60 -0.70
C GLY A 54 -9.33 -6.71 -2.01
N LEU A 55 -8.74 -6.26 -3.12
CA LEU A 55 -9.35 -6.34 -4.44
C LEU A 55 -9.47 -7.79 -4.95
N ILE A 56 -8.48 -8.63 -4.65
CA ILE A 56 -8.54 -10.08 -4.95
C ILE A 56 -9.73 -10.71 -4.23
N TYR A 57 -9.93 -10.46 -2.93
CA TYR A 57 -11.08 -10.98 -2.19
C TYR A 57 -12.42 -10.41 -2.68
N GLU A 58 -12.47 -9.17 -3.10
CA GLU A 58 -13.68 -8.59 -3.68
C GLU A 58 -14.07 -9.31 -4.97
N ILE A 59 -13.12 -9.49 -5.90
CA ILE A 59 -13.33 -10.12 -7.20
C ILE A 59 -13.55 -11.64 -7.08
N SER A 60 -12.99 -12.29 -6.04
CA SER A 60 -13.15 -13.74 -5.84
C SER A 60 -14.59 -14.20 -5.74
N ARG A 61 -15.52 -13.30 -5.39
CA ARG A 61 -16.96 -13.58 -5.36
C ARG A 61 -17.51 -14.00 -6.72
N ASP A 62 -16.85 -13.58 -7.81
CA ASP A 62 -17.19 -13.94 -9.18
C ASP A 62 -16.59 -15.32 -9.58
N TYR A 63 -15.70 -15.89 -8.73
CA TYR A 63 -14.95 -17.13 -9.00
C TYR A 63 -15.07 -18.12 -7.84
N PRO A 64 -16.26 -18.68 -7.60
CA PRO A 64 -16.51 -19.58 -6.45
C PRO A 64 -15.64 -20.83 -6.52
N GLY A 65 -15.18 -21.29 -5.35
CA GLY A 65 -14.39 -22.53 -5.22
C GLY A 65 -12.89 -22.35 -5.41
N ILE A 66 -12.40 -21.14 -5.67
CA ILE A 66 -10.96 -20.85 -5.71
C ILE A 66 -10.48 -20.57 -4.27
N GLU A 67 -9.44 -21.29 -3.86
CA GLU A 67 -8.74 -21.03 -2.61
C GLU A 67 -7.72 -19.90 -2.80
N ILE A 68 -7.70 -18.97 -1.84
CA ILE A 68 -6.79 -17.82 -1.84
C ILE A 68 -5.95 -17.85 -0.57
N GLU A 69 -4.65 -17.90 -0.73
CA GLU A 69 -3.68 -17.75 0.35
C GLU A 69 -3.01 -16.37 0.26
N ILE A 70 -2.97 -15.66 1.39
CA ILE A 70 -2.24 -14.38 1.49
C ILE A 70 -0.92 -14.62 2.22
N VAL A 71 0.17 -14.42 1.50
CA VAL A 71 1.51 -14.45 2.08
C VAL A 71 1.87 -13.04 2.53
N SER A 72 2.12 -12.86 3.82
CA SER A 72 2.53 -11.57 4.37
C SER A 72 3.93 -11.17 3.88
N GLY A 73 4.14 -9.88 3.73
CA GLY A 73 5.42 -9.27 3.35
C GLY A 73 5.83 -8.17 4.31
N VAL A 74 6.98 -7.57 4.07
CA VAL A 74 7.46 -6.45 4.87
C VAL A 74 7.01 -5.14 4.23
N THR A 75 6.00 -4.50 4.84
CA THR A 75 5.49 -3.21 4.36
C THR A 75 6.50 -2.07 4.57
N ALA A 76 6.44 -1.05 3.73
CA ALA A 76 7.36 0.09 3.76
C ALA A 76 7.40 0.83 5.12
N ALA A 77 6.31 0.82 5.89
CA ALA A 77 6.31 1.38 7.25
C ALA A 77 7.34 0.69 8.14
N LEU A 78 7.39 -0.64 8.12
CA LEU A 78 8.30 -1.41 8.97
C LEU A 78 9.74 -1.40 8.43
N SER A 79 9.93 -1.58 7.11
CA SER A 79 11.27 -1.53 6.51
C SER A 79 11.90 -0.14 6.60
N GLY A 80 11.11 0.92 6.35
CA GLY A 80 11.55 2.30 6.54
C GLY A 80 11.80 2.63 7.99
N GLY A 81 10.94 2.18 8.90
CA GLY A 81 11.12 2.32 10.34
C GLY A 81 12.46 1.73 10.84
N ALA A 82 12.84 0.56 10.33
CA ALA A 82 14.12 -0.06 10.68
C ALA A 82 15.33 0.81 10.28
N VAL A 83 15.29 1.42 9.09
CA VAL A 83 16.35 2.34 8.60
C VAL A 83 16.39 3.63 9.42
N LEU A 84 15.27 4.08 9.96
CA LEU A 84 15.12 5.34 10.70
C LEU A 84 15.37 5.20 12.21
N GLY A 85 15.89 4.08 12.68
CA GLY A 85 16.16 3.85 14.10
C GLY A 85 14.94 3.37 14.89
N ALA A 86 14.04 2.65 14.23
CA ALA A 86 12.86 1.99 14.82
C ALA A 86 11.91 2.97 15.57
N PRO A 87 11.40 4.05 14.93
CA PRO A 87 10.54 5.04 15.58
C PRO A 87 9.12 4.52 15.90
N LEU A 88 8.81 3.26 15.58
CA LEU A 88 7.50 2.63 15.73
C LEU A 88 7.41 1.76 16.99
N MET A 89 8.09 2.15 18.07
CA MET A 89 8.09 1.41 19.34
C MET A 89 6.76 1.44 20.09
N HIS A 90 5.95 2.48 19.85
CA HIS A 90 4.63 2.67 20.42
C HIS A 90 3.55 2.55 19.34
N ASP A 91 2.36 3.01 19.66
CA ASP A 91 1.24 2.97 18.70
C ASP A 91 1.54 3.82 17.46
N PHE A 92 1.18 3.29 16.31
CA PHE A 92 1.36 4.00 15.05
C PHE A 92 0.18 3.80 14.12
N ALA A 93 -0.06 4.80 13.29
CA ALA A 93 -1.08 4.81 12.26
C ALA A 93 -0.46 4.73 10.87
N VAL A 94 -1.04 3.93 10.00
CA VAL A 94 -0.68 3.85 8.56
C VAL A 94 -1.78 4.55 7.76
N ILE A 95 -1.44 5.67 7.11
CA ILE A 95 -2.42 6.53 6.43
C ILE A 95 -1.98 6.78 4.99
N SER A 96 -2.84 6.43 4.02
CA SER A 96 -2.62 6.76 2.62
C SER A 96 -3.11 8.17 2.32
N LEU A 97 -2.28 8.97 1.65
CA LEU A 97 -2.65 10.29 1.12
C LEU A 97 -3.31 10.21 -0.27
N SER A 98 -3.65 9.02 -0.75
CA SER A 98 -4.37 8.86 -2.00
C SER A 98 -5.84 9.21 -1.84
N ASP A 99 -6.29 10.21 -2.60
CA ASP A 99 -7.68 10.69 -2.64
C ASP A 99 -8.52 10.05 -3.75
N LEU A 100 -8.02 8.97 -4.36
CA LEU A 100 -8.75 8.29 -5.45
C LEU A 100 -10.02 7.61 -4.96
N MET A 101 -9.98 7.00 -3.78
CA MET A 101 -11.10 6.27 -3.17
C MET A 101 -11.55 6.88 -1.85
N THR A 102 -10.81 7.84 -1.30
CA THR A 102 -11.06 8.43 0.01
C THR A 102 -10.97 9.95 -0.10
N PRO A 103 -12.02 10.71 0.20
CA PRO A 103 -11.97 12.17 0.10
C PRO A 103 -10.95 12.76 1.05
N TRP A 104 -10.29 13.85 0.64
CA TRP A 104 -9.24 14.51 1.42
C TRP A 104 -9.68 14.88 2.84
N THR A 105 -10.90 15.36 3.00
CA THR A 105 -11.46 15.71 4.32
C THR A 105 -11.44 14.54 5.31
N LEU A 106 -11.62 13.30 4.83
CA LEU A 106 -11.53 12.11 5.67
C LEU A 106 -10.06 11.75 5.98
N ILE A 107 -9.15 11.94 5.01
CA ILE A 107 -7.71 11.75 5.21
C ILE A 107 -7.22 12.73 6.28
N GLU A 108 -7.55 14.00 6.15
CA GLU A 108 -7.22 15.06 7.11
C GLU A 108 -7.75 14.76 8.52
N LYS A 109 -9.00 14.32 8.63
CA LYS A 109 -9.58 13.88 9.91
C LYS A 109 -8.79 12.73 10.55
N ARG A 110 -8.33 11.75 9.75
CA ARG A 110 -7.52 10.63 10.25
C ARG A 110 -6.15 11.10 10.73
N LEU A 111 -5.51 12.02 9.99
CA LEU A 111 -4.23 12.62 10.36
C LEU A 111 -4.34 13.38 11.70
N ALA A 112 -5.34 14.24 11.83
CA ALA A 112 -5.57 15.00 13.04
C ALA A 112 -5.87 14.09 14.25
N ALA A 113 -6.67 13.03 14.06
CA ALA A 113 -6.99 12.06 15.11
C ALA A 113 -5.75 11.30 15.59
N ALA A 114 -4.92 10.79 14.65
CA ALA A 114 -3.68 10.11 15.00
C ALA A 114 -2.68 11.03 15.70
N ALA A 115 -2.56 12.27 15.23
CA ALA A 115 -1.70 13.27 15.86
C ALA A 115 -2.17 13.64 17.28
N SER A 116 -3.47 13.85 17.47
CA SER A 116 -4.03 14.17 18.80
C SER A 116 -3.88 13.02 19.80
N ALA A 117 -3.74 11.79 19.32
CA ALA A 117 -3.49 10.59 20.14
C ALA A 117 -1.99 10.29 20.33
N ASP A 118 -1.10 11.21 19.93
CA ASP A 118 0.37 11.05 20.01
C ASP A 118 0.91 9.81 19.32
N MET A 119 0.24 9.36 18.24
CA MET A 119 0.67 8.20 17.45
C MET A 119 1.76 8.58 16.45
N ALA A 120 2.71 7.67 16.21
CA ALA A 120 3.59 7.79 15.05
C ALA A 120 2.77 7.60 13.77
N ILE A 121 3.01 8.42 12.73
CA ILE A 121 2.22 8.37 11.49
C ILE A 121 3.09 7.96 10.31
N CYS A 122 2.77 6.83 9.69
CA CYS A 122 3.37 6.34 8.45
C CYS A 122 2.53 6.75 7.25
N LEU A 123 3.05 7.66 6.42
CA LEU A 123 2.34 8.19 5.25
C LEU A 123 2.64 7.34 4.01
N TYR A 124 1.59 6.83 3.37
CA TYR A 124 1.65 6.12 2.10
C TYR A 124 1.13 6.97 0.96
N ASN A 125 1.63 6.74 -0.26
CA ASN A 125 1.24 7.47 -1.46
C ASN A 125 1.36 9.00 -1.30
N PRO A 126 2.49 9.52 -0.78
CA PRO A 126 2.63 10.90 -0.34
C PRO A 126 2.58 11.90 -1.51
N SER A 127 2.87 11.46 -2.73
CA SER A 127 2.84 12.32 -3.89
C SER A 127 2.46 11.58 -5.17
N SER A 128 1.99 12.33 -6.16
CA SER A 128 1.82 11.91 -7.55
C SER A 128 1.90 13.14 -8.46
N LYS A 129 1.88 12.96 -9.79
CA LYS A 129 1.87 14.09 -10.73
C LYS A 129 0.75 15.12 -10.45
N LYS A 130 -0.39 14.67 -9.90
CA LYS A 130 -1.55 15.51 -9.56
C LYS A 130 -1.62 15.95 -8.09
N ARG A 131 -0.77 15.38 -7.21
CA ARG A 131 -0.83 15.56 -5.75
C ARG A 131 0.55 15.88 -5.19
N ARG A 132 1.21 16.91 -5.74
CA ARG A 132 2.56 17.30 -5.34
C ARG A 132 2.62 17.95 -3.96
N ASP A 133 1.53 18.56 -3.52
CA ASP A 133 1.39 19.32 -2.28
C ASP A 133 0.77 18.53 -1.11
N TYR A 134 0.36 17.27 -1.34
CA TYR A 134 -0.37 16.50 -0.33
C TYR A 134 0.46 16.15 0.90
N LEU A 135 1.77 15.98 0.74
CA LEU A 135 2.66 15.79 1.88
C LEU A 135 2.67 17.04 2.78
N ASN A 136 2.79 18.23 2.19
CA ASN A 136 2.76 19.48 2.94
C ASN A 136 1.41 19.66 3.65
N LYS A 137 0.29 19.42 2.96
CA LYS A 137 -1.05 19.47 3.58
C LYS A 137 -1.19 18.48 4.74
N ALA A 138 -0.61 17.28 4.62
CA ALA A 138 -0.62 16.31 5.71
C ALA A 138 0.20 16.79 6.91
N CYS A 139 1.38 17.38 6.68
CA CYS A 139 2.19 18.00 7.72
C CYS A 139 1.44 19.14 8.42
N ASP A 140 0.79 20.01 7.67
CA ASP A 140 -0.01 21.11 8.21
C ASP A 140 -1.15 20.58 9.11
N ALA A 141 -1.88 19.55 8.65
CA ALA A 141 -2.96 18.92 9.42
C ALA A 141 -2.48 18.32 10.75
N VAL A 142 -1.28 17.72 10.76
CA VAL A 142 -0.66 17.17 11.98
C VAL A 142 -0.20 18.29 12.91
N CYS A 143 0.43 19.35 12.39
CA CYS A 143 0.87 20.52 13.19
C CYS A 143 -0.31 21.24 13.85
N PHE A 144 -1.41 21.43 13.12
CA PHE A 144 -2.63 22.06 13.67
C PHE A 144 -3.23 21.26 14.84
N ALA A 145 -3.03 19.95 14.88
CA ALA A 145 -3.48 19.10 15.98
C ALA A 145 -2.63 19.18 17.26
N GLY A 146 -1.62 20.08 17.29
CA GLY A 146 -0.85 20.39 18.49
C GLY A 146 0.42 19.57 18.71
N ASN A 147 0.83 18.75 17.73
CA ASN A 147 2.07 17.99 17.84
C ASN A 147 3.24 18.65 17.09
N SER A 148 4.40 18.71 17.76
CA SER A 148 5.65 19.07 17.11
C SER A 148 6.06 17.94 16.16
N LEU A 149 6.09 18.23 14.86
CA LEU A 149 6.55 17.28 13.86
C LEU A 149 8.01 16.89 14.09
N ARG A 150 8.24 15.64 14.45
CA ARG A 150 9.51 14.98 14.17
C ARG A 150 9.37 14.27 12.83
N TYR A 151 9.94 14.88 11.79
CA TYR A 151 9.80 14.42 10.41
C TYR A 151 11.02 13.58 10.00
N CYS A 152 10.75 12.44 9.42
CA CYS A 152 11.77 11.61 8.80
C CYS A 152 11.27 11.15 7.41
N GLN A 153 11.91 11.65 6.35
CA GLN A 153 11.60 11.27 4.98
C GLN A 153 12.64 10.27 4.49
N THR A 154 12.20 9.09 4.07
CA THR A 154 13.01 8.24 3.20
C THR A 154 12.70 8.62 1.76
N ASN A 155 13.66 9.16 1.04
CA ASN A 155 13.62 9.22 -0.41
C ASN A 155 13.89 7.80 -0.91
N TRP A 156 12.83 7.09 -1.25
CA TRP A 156 12.95 5.86 -2.02
C TRP A 156 13.09 6.25 -3.49
N PRO A 157 14.08 5.71 -4.25
CA PRO A 157 14.27 5.97 -5.66
C PRO A 157 13.09 5.55 -6.54
#